data_0ee829ff5f6eee41b6c98b4b60c5e6a7
#
_entry.id   0ee829ff5f6eee41b6c98b4b60c5e6a7
#
_cell.length_a   1.000
_cell.length_b   1.000
_cell.length_c   1.000
_cell.angle_alpha   90.00
_cell.angle_beta   90.00
_cell.angle_gamma   90.00
#
_symmetry.space_group_name_H-M   'P 1'
#
loop_
_entity.id
_entity.type
_entity.pdbx_description
1 polymer ?
#
loop_
_entity_poly.entity_id
_entity_poly.type
_entity_poly.pdbx_seq_one_letter_code
_entity_poly.pdbx_strand_id
1 'polypeptide(L)'
;MNKLITTIACLICCIVYTQAQNKDNMLSKKEQSIAAISMYAARGNQDSLKVILARGLDCGLTVSEEKEVLTQLYAYCGFPRSMGALVTLMNLTKERAAQGIKDEAGREPSPVKSSDMFVVGGQNQLKLFGRPALGEVLTFAPALDQFLKAHLFGDIFSRDNLDWRTRELSTVAALSVLDGVKNELNTHIAHAKHNGVTQAQIDEVLIMAARCRNGMVLSESDEPAKTFQTDPTITVRKVFYKNRYDIMLCAEMYLPKDFNEAQHYAALIIGHPFGAVKEQCSGCLLYTSDAADDKA
;
A
#
# COMPACT_ATOMS: atom_id res chain seq x y z
N MET A 1 8.41 16.56 -44.51
CA MET A 1 7.33 16.88 -43.51
C MET A 1 6.71 15.64 -42.87
N ASN A 2 6.34 14.61 -43.65
CA ASN A 2 5.66 13.42 -43.11
C ASN A 2 6.50 12.57 -42.10
N LYS A 3 7.82 12.42 -42.28
CA LYS A 3 8.67 11.63 -41.37
C LYS A 3 8.81 12.27 -39.97
N LEU A 4 8.86 13.60 -39.91
CA LEU A 4 8.97 14.33 -38.63
C LEU A 4 7.66 14.21 -37.80
N ILE A 5 6.51 14.30 -38.46
CA ILE A 5 5.18 14.15 -37.82
C ILE A 5 5.00 12.72 -37.26
N THR A 6 5.43 11.70 -38.04
CA THR A 6 5.36 10.30 -37.57
C THR A 6 6.27 10.04 -36.36
N THR A 7 7.47 10.61 -36.34
CA THR A 7 8.41 10.47 -35.22
C THR A 7 7.89 11.16 -33.96
N ILE A 8 7.30 12.36 -34.11
CA ILE A 8 6.70 13.07 -32.96
C ILE A 8 5.47 12.32 -32.43
N ALA A 9 4.63 11.78 -33.29
CA ALA A 9 3.47 10.97 -32.88
C ALA A 9 3.88 9.68 -32.15
N CYS A 10 4.94 8.98 -32.60
CA CYS A 10 5.49 7.82 -31.89
C CYS A 10 6.10 8.20 -30.55
N LEU A 11 6.82 9.32 -30.44
CA LEU A 11 7.38 9.80 -29.16
C LEU A 11 6.27 10.17 -28.17
N ILE A 12 5.22 10.86 -28.62
CA ILE A 12 4.06 11.18 -27.78
C ILE A 12 3.33 9.91 -27.35
N CYS A 13 3.14 8.94 -28.23
CA CYS A 13 2.56 7.63 -27.88
C CYS A 13 3.43 6.88 -26.87
N CYS A 14 4.75 6.88 -27.00
CA CYS A 14 5.66 6.25 -26.05
C CYS A 14 5.63 6.96 -24.68
N ILE A 15 5.58 8.30 -24.65
CA ILE A 15 5.50 9.08 -23.40
C ILE A 15 4.15 8.85 -22.72
N VAL A 16 3.06 8.84 -23.45
CA VAL A 16 1.72 8.55 -22.91
C VAL A 16 1.63 7.11 -22.41
N TYR A 17 2.24 6.15 -23.15
CA TYR A 17 2.28 4.75 -22.77
C TYR A 17 3.13 4.53 -21.51
N THR A 18 4.29 5.18 -21.37
CA THR A 18 5.13 5.11 -20.16
C THR A 18 4.50 5.82 -18.97
N GLN A 19 3.78 6.92 -19.16
CA GLN A 19 3.02 7.58 -18.09
C GLN A 19 1.80 6.76 -17.64
N ALA A 20 1.10 6.11 -18.58
CA ALA A 20 0.02 5.17 -18.26
C ALA A 20 0.56 3.95 -17.48
N GLN A 21 1.64 3.32 -17.93
CA GLN A 21 2.27 2.21 -17.22
C GLN A 21 2.79 2.58 -15.83
N ASN A 22 3.28 3.81 -15.61
CA ASN A 22 3.69 4.26 -14.28
C ASN A 22 2.48 4.47 -13.35
N LYS A 23 1.33 4.88 -13.88
CA LYS A 23 0.11 5.07 -13.09
C LYS A 23 -0.53 3.73 -12.71
N ASP A 24 -0.46 2.74 -13.59
CA ASP A 24 -0.95 1.37 -13.35
C ASP A 24 -0.03 0.58 -12.39
N ASN A 25 1.18 1.07 -12.12
CA ASN A 25 2.15 0.43 -11.24
C ASN A 25 2.10 0.89 -9.78
N MET A 26 1.30 1.92 -9.46
CA MET A 26 1.10 2.45 -8.11
C MET A 26 -0.24 2.00 -7.53
N LEU A 27 -0.38 2.07 -6.21
CA LEU A 27 -1.66 1.82 -5.55
C LEU A 27 -2.69 2.88 -5.94
N SER A 28 -3.90 2.45 -6.29
CA SER A 28 -5.05 3.34 -6.40
C SER A 28 -5.41 3.93 -5.02
N LYS A 29 -6.19 5.02 -5.00
CA LYS A 29 -6.66 5.63 -3.74
C LYS A 29 -7.43 4.64 -2.85
N LYS A 30 -8.24 3.76 -3.45
CA LYS A 30 -8.93 2.69 -2.73
C LYS A 30 -7.94 1.72 -2.09
N GLU A 31 -6.94 1.27 -2.83
CA GLU A 31 -5.93 0.34 -2.33
C GLU A 31 -5.05 0.96 -1.24
N GLN A 32 -4.67 2.24 -1.38
CA GLN A 32 -3.99 2.99 -0.33
C GLN A 32 -4.85 3.06 0.95
N SER A 33 -6.16 3.31 0.82
CA SER A 33 -7.08 3.32 1.95
C SER A 33 -7.19 1.94 2.60
N ILE A 34 -7.31 0.87 1.82
CA ILE A 34 -7.32 -0.51 2.34
C ILE A 34 -6.03 -0.83 3.11
N ALA A 35 -4.87 -0.48 2.55
CA ALA A 35 -3.60 -0.68 3.23
C ALA A 35 -3.53 0.11 4.56
N ALA A 36 -3.92 1.38 4.55
CA ALA A 36 -3.94 2.21 5.75
C ALA A 36 -4.94 1.71 6.81
N ILE A 37 -6.17 1.33 6.41
CA ILE A 37 -7.17 0.71 7.29
C ILE A 37 -6.58 -0.52 7.97
N SER A 38 -5.93 -1.39 7.20
CA SER A 38 -5.32 -2.63 7.70
C SER A 38 -4.20 -2.35 8.71
N MET A 39 -3.35 -1.36 8.45
CA MET A 39 -2.26 -0.96 9.34
C MET A 39 -2.79 -0.42 10.68
N TYR A 40 -3.74 0.51 10.67
CA TYR A 40 -4.25 1.11 11.89
C TYR A 40 -5.11 0.13 12.70
N ALA A 41 -5.89 -0.73 12.04
CA ALA A 41 -6.61 -1.81 12.70
C ALA A 41 -5.64 -2.79 13.38
N ALA A 42 -4.58 -3.22 12.68
CA ALA A 42 -3.56 -4.12 13.23
C ALA A 42 -2.78 -3.50 14.40
N ARG A 43 -2.59 -2.18 14.43
CA ARG A 43 -1.98 -1.48 15.57
C ARG A 43 -2.97 -1.19 16.71
N GLY A 44 -4.28 -1.29 16.47
CA GLY A 44 -5.31 -0.92 17.44
C GLY A 44 -5.44 0.59 17.68
N ASN A 45 -4.99 1.41 16.74
CA ASN A 45 -5.10 2.87 16.82
C ASN A 45 -6.46 3.33 16.28
N GLN A 46 -7.46 3.38 17.16
CA GLN A 46 -8.86 3.64 16.77
C GLN A 46 -9.09 5.06 16.26
N ASP A 47 -8.40 6.08 16.80
CA ASP A 47 -8.57 7.47 16.40
C ASP A 47 -8.11 7.69 14.95
N SER A 48 -6.91 7.24 14.64
CA SER A 48 -6.40 7.29 13.26
C SER A 48 -7.22 6.40 12.32
N LEU A 49 -7.65 5.23 12.78
CA LEU A 49 -8.47 4.31 12.01
C LEU A 49 -9.80 4.97 11.59
N LYS A 50 -10.47 5.70 12.48
CA LYS A 50 -11.72 6.40 12.19
C LYS A 50 -11.55 7.38 11.02
N VAL A 51 -10.46 8.13 11.02
CA VAL A 51 -10.14 9.10 9.93
C VAL A 51 -9.93 8.37 8.60
N ILE A 52 -9.18 7.27 8.62
CA ILE A 52 -8.87 6.52 7.40
C ILE A 52 -10.09 5.76 6.85
N LEU A 53 -10.96 5.23 7.70
CA LEU A 53 -12.23 4.64 7.29
C LEU A 53 -13.13 5.68 6.59
N ALA A 54 -13.29 6.88 7.19
CA ALA A 54 -14.05 7.95 6.53
C ALA A 54 -13.49 8.27 5.14
N ARG A 55 -12.17 8.37 5.03
CA ARG A 55 -11.48 8.59 3.76
C ARG A 55 -11.68 7.45 2.77
N GLY A 56 -11.66 6.19 3.24
CA GLY A 56 -11.93 5.03 2.40
C GLY A 56 -13.30 5.10 1.74
N LEU A 57 -14.33 5.42 2.51
CA LEU A 57 -15.69 5.65 2.03
C LEU A 57 -15.74 6.82 1.02
N ASP A 58 -15.06 7.94 1.31
CA ASP A 58 -14.99 9.11 0.42
C ASP A 58 -14.23 8.80 -0.89
N CYS A 59 -13.27 7.87 -0.86
CA CYS A 59 -12.57 7.38 -2.05
C CYS A 59 -13.37 6.31 -2.82
N GLY A 60 -14.58 5.98 -2.37
CA GLY A 60 -15.50 5.06 -3.03
C GLY A 60 -15.34 3.60 -2.60
N LEU A 61 -14.71 3.30 -1.44
CA LEU A 61 -14.91 2.01 -0.79
C LEU A 61 -16.35 1.91 -0.30
N THR A 62 -16.90 0.72 -0.33
CA THR A 62 -18.21 0.43 0.23
C THR A 62 -18.08 -0.01 1.69
N VAL A 63 -19.16 0.14 2.44
CA VAL A 63 -19.21 -0.36 3.84
C VAL A 63 -18.96 -1.86 3.89
N SER A 64 -19.43 -2.62 2.89
CA SER A 64 -19.17 -4.06 2.78
C SER A 64 -17.69 -4.38 2.58
N GLU A 65 -16.98 -3.64 1.72
CA GLU A 65 -15.54 -3.83 1.50
C GLU A 65 -14.75 -3.52 2.77
N GLU A 66 -15.03 -2.42 3.48
CA GLU A 66 -14.36 -2.09 4.74
C GLU A 66 -14.65 -3.11 5.85
N LYS A 67 -15.91 -3.55 5.98
CA LYS A 67 -16.27 -4.65 6.89
C LYS A 67 -15.47 -5.91 6.59
N GLU A 68 -15.31 -6.25 5.31
CA GLU A 68 -14.63 -7.46 4.89
C GLU A 68 -13.13 -7.39 5.19
N VAL A 69 -12.47 -6.26 4.90
CA VAL A 69 -11.08 -6.00 5.29
C VAL A 69 -10.89 -6.20 6.79
N LEU A 70 -11.71 -5.54 7.61
CA LEU A 70 -11.61 -5.61 9.07
C LEU A 70 -11.93 -7.00 9.62
N THR A 71 -12.89 -7.71 9.00
CA THR A 71 -13.25 -9.08 9.40
C THR A 71 -12.10 -10.04 9.16
N GLN A 72 -11.46 -10.04 7.98
CA GLN A 72 -10.36 -10.96 7.72
C GLN A 72 -9.16 -10.74 8.64
N LEU A 73 -8.95 -9.50 9.11
CA LEU A 73 -7.79 -9.15 9.92
C LEU A 73 -7.75 -9.85 11.28
N TYR A 74 -8.88 -10.38 11.79
CA TYR A 74 -8.80 -11.13 13.05
C TYR A 74 -7.86 -12.34 12.98
N ALA A 75 -7.71 -12.95 11.80
CA ALA A 75 -6.80 -14.08 11.59
C ALA A 75 -5.32 -13.68 11.71
N TYR A 76 -4.98 -12.41 11.57
CA TYR A 76 -3.61 -11.90 11.59
C TYR A 76 -3.28 -11.05 12.82
N CYS A 77 -4.24 -10.32 13.36
CA CYS A 77 -4.01 -9.45 14.52
C CYS A 77 -4.94 -9.72 15.71
N GLY A 78 -5.75 -10.80 15.66
CA GLY A 78 -6.63 -11.28 16.71
C GLY A 78 -7.99 -10.59 16.74
N PHE A 79 -8.96 -11.29 17.31
CA PHE A 79 -10.34 -10.81 17.48
C PHE A 79 -10.45 -9.43 18.17
N PRO A 80 -9.68 -9.12 19.24
CA PRO A 80 -9.87 -7.84 19.93
C PRO A 80 -9.64 -6.63 19.02
N ARG A 81 -8.61 -6.66 18.19
CA ARG A 81 -8.29 -5.57 17.26
C ARG A 81 -9.31 -5.46 16.12
N SER A 82 -9.69 -6.60 15.53
CA SER A 82 -10.71 -6.64 14.48
C SER A 82 -12.07 -6.17 14.99
N MET A 83 -12.51 -6.65 16.16
CA MET A 83 -13.78 -6.20 16.77
C MET A 83 -13.78 -4.71 17.10
N GLY A 84 -12.70 -4.21 17.71
CA GLY A 84 -12.56 -2.77 17.99
C GLY A 84 -12.65 -1.93 16.72
N ALA A 85 -12.00 -2.37 15.64
CA ALA A 85 -12.05 -1.72 14.36
C ALA A 85 -13.45 -1.73 13.72
N LEU A 86 -14.17 -2.86 13.81
CA LEU A 86 -15.56 -2.96 13.34
C LEU A 86 -16.52 -2.07 14.15
N VAL A 87 -16.31 -1.92 15.47
CA VAL A 87 -17.06 -0.97 16.29
C VAL A 87 -16.81 0.47 15.85
N THR A 88 -15.56 0.80 15.52
CA THR A 88 -15.21 2.13 14.98
C THR A 88 -15.92 2.40 13.67
N LEU A 89 -15.90 1.47 12.73
CA LEU A 89 -16.62 1.59 11.45
C LEU A 89 -18.14 1.73 11.67
N MET A 90 -18.73 0.90 12.51
CA MET A 90 -20.17 0.95 12.82
C MET A 90 -20.58 2.32 13.38
N ASN A 91 -19.78 2.90 14.28
CA ASN A 91 -20.07 4.21 14.85
C ASN A 91 -19.88 5.32 13.81
N LEU A 92 -18.81 5.25 13.01
CA LEU A 92 -18.56 6.19 11.93
C LEU A 92 -19.72 6.23 10.92
N THR A 93 -20.21 5.08 10.45
CA THR A 93 -21.33 5.05 9.49
C THR A 93 -22.63 5.64 10.09
N LYS A 94 -22.89 5.44 11.38
CA LYS A 94 -24.02 6.10 12.08
C LYS A 94 -23.83 7.61 12.16
N GLU A 95 -22.65 8.09 12.51
CA GLU A 95 -22.34 9.53 12.57
C GLU A 95 -22.48 10.19 11.21
N ARG A 96 -21.97 9.57 10.13
CA ARG A 96 -22.07 10.07 8.76
C ARG A 96 -23.53 10.10 8.28
N ALA A 97 -24.30 9.05 8.59
CA ALA A 97 -25.73 9.04 8.27
C ALA A 97 -26.50 10.14 9.02
N ALA A 98 -26.18 10.43 10.29
CA ALA A 98 -26.77 11.53 11.05
C ALA A 98 -26.43 12.91 10.47
N GLN A 99 -25.29 13.04 9.75
CA GLN A 99 -24.89 14.25 9.01
C GLN A 99 -25.51 14.31 7.60
N GLY A 100 -26.36 13.34 7.22
CA GLY A 100 -26.98 13.27 5.91
C GLY A 100 -26.07 12.67 4.81
N ILE A 101 -24.89 12.14 5.17
CA ILE A 101 -24.00 11.47 4.23
C ILE A 101 -24.52 10.06 3.99
N LYS A 102 -24.66 9.68 2.72
CA LYS A 102 -25.13 8.36 2.31
C LYS A 102 -23.96 7.54 1.76
N ASP A 103 -23.38 6.71 2.61
CA ASP A 103 -22.33 5.78 2.21
C ASP A 103 -22.90 4.61 1.40
N GLU A 104 -22.15 4.14 0.41
CA GLU A 104 -22.54 3.00 -0.39
C GLU A 104 -22.40 1.71 0.44
N ALA A 105 -23.51 0.95 0.58
CA ALA A 105 -23.52 -0.27 1.37
C ALA A 105 -22.60 -1.36 0.80
N GLY A 106 -22.50 -1.44 -0.52
CA GLY A 106 -21.83 -2.52 -1.23
C GLY A 106 -22.62 -3.83 -1.21
N ARG A 107 -22.12 -4.84 -1.90
CA ARG A 107 -22.73 -6.17 -1.92
C ARG A 107 -22.22 -7.05 -0.77
N GLU A 108 -23.07 -7.89 -0.24
CA GLU A 108 -22.64 -8.97 0.64
C GLU A 108 -22.05 -10.13 -0.16
N PRO A 109 -21.20 -10.98 0.45
CA PRO A 109 -20.60 -12.12 -0.23
C PRO A 109 -21.65 -13.15 -0.65
N SER A 110 -21.40 -13.81 -1.76
CA SER A 110 -22.26 -14.91 -2.22
C SER A 110 -22.13 -16.13 -1.27
N PRO A 111 -23.21 -16.89 -1.06
CA PRO A 111 -23.15 -18.11 -0.26
C PRO A 111 -22.19 -19.14 -0.88
N VAL A 112 -21.36 -19.75 -0.06
CA VAL A 112 -20.48 -20.85 -0.51
C VAL A 112 -21.32 -22.12 -0.67
N LYS A 113 -21.19 -22.78 -1.83
CA LYS A 113 -22.02 -23.94 -2.19
C LYS A 113 -21.50 -25.29 -1.64
N SER A 114 -20.43 -25.31 -0.87
CA SER A 114 -19.83 -26.53 -0.32
C SER A 114 -20.05 -26.63 1.17
N SER A 115 -20.24 -27.85 1.67
CA SER A 115 -20.31 -28.14 3.12
C SER A 115 -18.93 -28.53 3.70
N ASP A 116 -17.96 -28.86 2.87
CA ASP A 116 -16.60 -29.22 3.32
C ASP A 116 -15.62 -28.06 3.08
N MET A 117 -15.56 -27.18 4.07
CA MET A 117 -14.67 -26.01 4.02
C MET A 117 -13.19 -26.37 4.09
N PHE A 118 -12.83 -27.55 4.62
CA PHE A 118 -11.44 -28.00 4.63
C PHE A 118 -10.95 -28.30 3.21
N VAL A 119 -11.77 -28.98 2.41
CA VAL A 119 -11.46 -29.26 1.00
C VAL A 119 -11.44 -27.98 0.18
N VAL A 120 -12.45 -27.10 0.35
CA VAL A 120 -12.51 -25.79 -0.31
C VAL A 120 -11.27 -24.96 0.02
N GLY A 121 -10.90 -24.88 1.29
CA GLY A 121 -9.74 -24.12 1.73
C GLY A 121 -8.41 -24.68 1.19
N GLY A 122 -8.27 -26.01 1.12
CA GLY A 122 -7.11 -26.63 0.47
C GLY A 122 -6.99 -26.23 -1.01
N GLN A 123 -8.12 -26.19 -1.73
CA GLN A 123 -8.17 -25.74 -3.13
C GLN A 123 -7.84 -24.23 -3.25
N ASN A 124 -8.38 -23.42 -2.35
CA ASN A 124 -8.09 -21.98 -2.30
C ASN A 124 -6.61 -21.71 -1.99
N GLN A 125 -6.03 -22.43 -1.03
CA GLN A 125 -4.58 -22.36 -0.75
C GLN A 125 -3.74 -22.67 -1.99
N LEU A 126 -4.08 -23.76 -2.71
CA LEU A 126 -3.33 -24.13 -3.91
C LEU A 126 -3.35 -23.03 -4.97
N LYS A 127 -4.51 -22.40 -5.19
CA LYS A 127 -4.66 -21.29 -6.13
C LYS A 127 -3.93 -20.04 -5.67
N LEU A 128 -4.07 -19.68 -4.38
CA LEU A 128 -3.48 -18.47 -3.79
C LEU A 128 -1.95 -18.52 -3.80
N PHE A 129 -1.37 -19.69 -3.49
CA PHE A 129 0.08 -19.87 -3.37
C PHE A 129 0.74 -20.31 -4.68
N GLY A 130 -0.02 -20.80 -5.65
CA GLY A 130 0.49 -21.45 -6.87
C GLY A 130 1.20 -22.79 -6.62
N ARG A 131 1.16 -23.31 -5.39
CA ARG A 131 1.79 -24.57 -4.97
C ARG A 131 1.08 -25.13 -3.73
N PRO A 132 1.20 -26.43 -3.42
CA PRO A 132 0.66 -26.97 -2.18
C PRO A 132 1.27 -26.30 -0.95
N ALA A 133 0.44 -25.98 0.04
CA ALA A 133 0.91 -25.53 1.34
C ALA A 133 1.45 -26.72 2.13
N LEU A 134 2.76 -26.86 2.15
CA LEU A 134 3.47 -27.87 2.92
C LEU A 134 4.34 -27.16 3.96
N GLY A 135 4.30 -27.60 5.19
CA GLY A 135 5.14 -27.05 6.25
C GLY A 135 5.21 -28.00 7.45
N GLU A 136 6.40 -28.18 8.00
CA GLU A 136 6.63 -29.03 9.18
C GLU A 136 5.75 -28.59 10.36
N VAL A 137 5.48 -27.28 10.52
CA VAL A 137 4.64 -26.75 11.59
C VAL A 137 3.19 -27.25 11.48
N LEU A 138 2.66 -27.43 10.27
CA LEU A 138 1.29 -27.92 10.07
C LEU A 138 1.19 -29.42 10.37
N THR A 139 2.26 -30.18 10.15
CA THR A 139 2.37 -31.59 10.57
C THR A 139 2.55 -31.70 12.08
N PHE A 140 3.31 -30.81 12.67
CA PHE A 140 3.54 -30.75 14.12
C PHE A 140 2.29 -30.34 14.89
N ALA A 141 1.47 -29.43 14.32
CA ALA A 141 0.25 -28.91 14.92
C ALA A 141 -0.95 -29.10 13.96
N PRO A 142 -1.52 -30.32 13.83
CA PRO A 142 -2.58 -30.60 12.85
C PRO A 142 -3.85 -29.77 13.04
N ALA A 143 -4.16 -29.37 14.29
CA ALA A 143 -5.29 -28.48 14.56
C ALA A 143 -5.13 -27.10 13.89
N LEU A 144 -3.89 -26.59 13.78
CA LEU A 144 -3.62 -25.34 13.09
C LEU A 144 -3.85 -25.49 11.57
N ASP A 145 -3.45 -26.61 10.98
CA ASP A 145 -3.73 -26.92 9.57
C ASP A 145 -5.24 -26.96 9.30
N GLN A 146 -5.99 -27.61 10.19
CA GLN A 146 -7.46 -27.66 10.12
C GLN A 146 -8.07 -26.25 10.14
N PHE A 147 -7.65 -25.38 11.07
CA PHE A 147 -8.17 -24.02 11.17
C PHE A 147 -7.76 -23.16 9.97
N LEU A 148 -6.54 -23.25 9.52
CA LEU A 148 -6.08 -22.52 8.33
C LEU A 148 -6.89 -22.95 7.10
N LYS A 149 -7.02 -24.25 6.83
CA LYS A 149 -7.73 -24.71 5.64
C LYS A 149 -9.23 -24.44 5.76
N ALA A 150 -9.89 -24.97 6.80
CA ALA A 150 -11.34 -24.88 6.85
C ALA A 150 -11.82 -23.45 7.07
N HIS A 151 -11.17 -22.69 7.94
CA HIS A 151 -11.68 -21.38 8.34
C HIS A 151 -11.05 -20.23 7.57
N LEU A 152 -9.72 -20.07 7.60
CA LEU A 152 -9.11 -18.93 6.91
C LEU A 152 -9.29 -19.05 5.38
N PHE A 153 -8.83 -20.14 4.79
CA PHE A 153 -8.88 -20.30 3.33
C PHE A 153 -10.23 -20.85 2.83
N GLY A 154 -10.97 -21.58 3.69
CA GLY A 154 -12.32 -22.04 3.40
C GLY A 154 -13.36 -20.93 3.57
N ASP A 155 -13.66 -20.54 4.81
CA ASP A 155 -14.74 -19.60 5.09
C ASP A 155 -14.40 -18.18 4.59
N ILE A 156 -13.21 -17.63 4.93
CA ILE A 156 -12.90 -16.23 4.65
C ILE A 156 -12.51 -16.01 3.19
N PHE A 157 -11.57 -16.77 2.63
CA PHE A 157 -11.11 -16.58 1.26
C PHE A 157 -12.13 -16.98 0.20
N SER A 158 -13.20 -17.70 0.56
CA SER A 158 -14.33 -17.97 -0.32
C SER A 158 -15.33 -16.81 -0.43
N ARG A 159 -15.23 -15.80 0.41
CA ARG A 159 -16.10 -14.63 0.39
C ARG A 159 -15.67 -13.71 -0.76
N ASP A 160 -16.53 -13.58 -1.77
CA ASP A 160 -16.23 -12.98 -3.07
C ASP A 160 -16.50 -11.46 -3.14
N ASN A 161 -16.86 -10.82 -2.01
CA ASN A 161 -17.04 -9.37 -1.91
C ASN A 161 -15.71 -8.60 -1.78
N LEU A 162 -14.59 -9.31 -1.63
CA LEU A 162 -13.24 -8.77 -1.73
C LEU A 162 -12.38 -9.79 -2.50
N ASP A 163 -11.66 -9.35 -3.53
CA ASP A 163 -10.80 -10.24 -4.31
C ASP A 163 -9.52 -10.64 -3.56
N TRP A 164 -8.88 -11.71 -4.01
CA TRP A 164 -7.69 -12.27 -3.34
C TRP A 164 -6.47 -11.35 -3.41
N ARG A 165 -6.33 -10.59 -4.48
CA ARG A 165 -5.28 -9.58 -4.62
C ARG A 165 -5.41 -8.51 -3.52
N THR A 166 -6.60 -8.02 -3.33
CA THR A 166 -6.93 -7.02 -2.30
C THR A 166 -6.80 -7.61 -0.89
N ARG A 167 -7.20 -8.88 -0.68
CA ARG A 167 -7.00 -9.59 0.60
C ARG A 167 -5.53 -9.70 0.95
N GLU A 168 -4.67 -10.07 0.01
CA GLU A 168 -3.23 -10.18 0.24
C GLU A 168 -2.58 -8.81 0.46
N LEU A 169 -3.01 -7.77 -0.27
CA LEU A 169 -2.57 -6.39 -0.03
C LEU A 169 -2.87 -5.94 1.41
N SER A 170 -4.10 -6.19 1.88
CA SER A 170 -4.54 -5.93 3.25
C SER A 170 -3.69 -6.70 4.28
N THR A 171 -3.41 -7.99 4.01
CA THR A 171 -2.60 -8.84 4.90
C THR A 171 -1.15 -8.36 4.98
N VAL A 172 -0.53 -8.06 3.83
CA VAL A 172 0.83 -7.47 3.79
C VAL A 172 0.89 -6.17 4.57
N ALA A 173 -0.10 -5.30 4.40
CA ALA A 173 -0.19 -4.03 5.12
C ALA A 173 -0.30 -4.23 6.64
N ALA A 174 -1.15 -5.14 7.10
CA ALA A 174 -1.32 -5.45 8.52
C ALA A 174 -0.05 -6.04 9.12
N LEU A 175 0.55 -7.06 8.46
CA LEU A 175 1.75 -7.73 8.94
C LEU A 175 2.96 -6.79 8.96
N SER A 176 3.03 -5.82 8.03
CA SER A 176 4.14 -4.87 7.96
C SER A 176 4.25 -3.93 9.16
N VAL A 177 3.20 -3.79 9.98
CA VAL A 177 3.20 -2.97 11.19
C VAL A 177 3.19 -3.77 12.48
N LEU A 178 3.19 -5.09 12.39
CA LEU A 178 3.28 -6.01 13.54
C LEU A 178 4.73 -6.44 13.77
N ASP A 179 5.07 -6.67 15.04
CA ASP A 179 6.38 -7.19 15.43
C ASP A 179 6.36 -8.72 15.52
N GLY A 180 7.51 -9.35 15.25
CA GLY A 180 7.69 -10.80 15.40
C GLY A 180 7.15 -11.67 14.26
N VAL A 181 6.59 -11.07 13.18
CA VAL A 181 5.92 -11.77 12.06
C VAL A 181 6.63 -11.58 10.72
N LYS A 182 7.96 -11.44 10.73
CA LYS A 182 8.74 -11.16 9.51
C LYS A 182 8.65 -12.29 8.47
N ASN A 183 8.62 -13.54 8.91
CA ASN A 183 8.53 -14.70 8.01
C ASN A 183 7.15 -14.76 7.34
N GLU A 184 6.11 -14.51 8.10
CA GLU A 184 4.73 -14.45 7.61
C GLU A 184 4.57 -13.29 6.63
N LEU A 185 5.11 -12.12 6.93
CA LEU A 185 5.13 -10.98 6.02
C LEU A 185 5.79 -11.34 4.68
N ASN A 186 6.98 -11.95 4.69
CA ASN A 186 7.68 -12.35 3.47
C ASN A 186 6.86 -13.38 2.66
N THR A 187 6.19 -14.29 3.34
CA THR A 187 5.30 -15.29 2.72
C THR A 187 4.12 -14.61 2.04
N HIS A 188 3.45 -13.68 2.71
CA HIS A 188 2.31 -12.96 2.15
C HIS A 188 2.72 -11.97 1.05
N ILE A 189 3.92 -11.40 1.08
CA ILE A 189 4.48 -10.64 -0.05
C ILE A 189 4.59 -11.54 -1.30
N ALA A 190 5.04 -12.79 -1.15
CA ALA A 190 5.09 -13.72 -2.28
C ALA A 190 3.69 -14.08 -2.80
N HIS A 191 2.71 -14.30 -1.90
CA HIS A 191 1.32 -14.55 -2.29
C HIS A 191 0.68 -13.32 -2.97
N ALA A 192 0.90 -12.12 -2.45
CA ALA A 192 0.43 -10.87 -3.06
C ALA A 192 0.96 -10.72 -4.50
N LYS A 193 2.25 -10.98 -4.72
CA LYS A 193 2.85 -10.96 -6.06
C LYS A 193 2.25 -12.02 -6.99
N HIS A 194 2.05 -13.23 -6.50
CA HIS A 194 1.39 -14.31 -7.27
C HIS A 194 -0.02 -13.91 -7.70
N ASN A 195 -0.71 -13.10 -6.89
CA ASN A 195 -2.05 -12.60 -7.16
C ASN A 195 -2.08 -11.20 -7.83
N GLY A 196 -0.97 -10.77 -8.42
CA GLY A 196 -0.90 -9.59 -9.28
C GLY A 196 -0.58 -8.25 -8.59
N VAL A 197 -0.13 -8.27 -7.32
CA VAL A 197 0.42 -7.06 -6.69
C VAL A 197 1.86 -6.86 -7.17
N THR A 198 2.16 -5.71 -7.73
CA THR A 198 3.50 -5.41 -8.26
C THR A 198 4.51 -5.14 -7.14
N GLN A 199 5.81 -5.24 -7.45
CA GLN A 199 6.86 -4.88 -6.48
C GLN A 199 6.75 -3.41 -6.07
N ALA A 200 6.45 -2.51 -7.00
CA ALA A 200 6.29 -1.08 -6.69
C ALA A 200 5.13 -0.84 -5.70
N GLN A 201 4.03 -1.55 -5.84
CA GLN A 201 2.90 -1.48 -4.90
C GLN A 201 3.26 -2.04 -3.51
N ILE A 202 4.04 -3.14 -3.45
CA ILE A 202 4.58 -3.66 -2.18
C ILE A 202 5.49 -2.63 -1.52
N ASP A 203 6.40 -2.02 -2.27
CA ASP A 203 7.31 -1.00 -1.75
C ASP A 203 6.53 0.21 -1.20
N GLU A 204 5.46 0.64 -1.89
CA GLU A 204 4.56 1.69 -1.41
C GLU A 204 3.90 1.32 -0.08
N VAL A 205 3.37 0.09 0.04
CA VAL A 205 2.81 -0.42 1.32
C VAL A 205 3.87 -0.37 2.44
N LEU A 206 5.09 -0.83 2.18
CA LEU A 206 6.15 -0.83 3.19
C LEU A 206 6.56 0.57 3.64
N ILE A 207 6.51 1.56 2.73
CA ILE A 207 6.72 2.98 3.05
C ILE A 207 5.58 3.51 3.92
N MET A 208 4.34 3.23 3.56
CA MET A 208 3.17 3.58 4.37
C MET A 208 3.28 2.97 5.78
N ALA A 209 3.72 1.71 5.88
CA ALA A 209 3.92 1.03 7.15
C ALA A 209 4.99 1.72 8.03
N ALA A 210 6.11 2.14 7.44
CA ALA A 210 7.14 2.88 8.16
C ALA A 210 6.60 4.20 8.72
N ARG A 211 5.81 4.94 7.97
CA ARG A 211 5.12 6.16 8.43
C ARG A 211 4.13 5.87 9.56
N CYS A 212 3.29 4.84 9.39
CA CYS A 212 2.34 4.42 10.40
C CYS A 212 3.01 4.01 11.72
N ARG A 213 4.15 3.29 11.67
CA ARG A 213 4.94 2.93 12.87
C ARG A 213 5.48 4.15 13.60
N ASN A 214 5.84 5.20 12.87
CA ASN A 214 6.36 6.45 13.43
C ASN A 214 5.27 7.40 13.94
N GLY A 215 4.01 6.96 14.00
CA GLY A 215 2.89 7.75 14.51
C GLY A 215 2.38 8.84 13.55
N MET A 216 2.85 8.86 12.30
CA MET A 216 2.31 9.76 11.29
C MET A 216 0.96 9.26 10.79
N VAL A 217 -0.05 10.12 10.78
CA VAL A 217 -1.35 9.80 10.18
C VAL A 217 -1.17 9.79 8.65
N LEU A 218 -1.57 8.69 8.01
CA LEU A 218 -1.49 8.56 6.55
C LEU A 218 -2.62 9.37 5.91
N SER A 219 -2.36 10.63 5.55
CA SER A 219 -3.31 11.52 4.84
C SER A 219 -2.94 11.69 3.37
N GLU A 220 -3.91 12.09 2.52
CA GLU A 220 -3.63 12.38 1.10
C GLU A 220 -2.67 13.55 0.90
N SER A 221 -2.62 14.45 1.89
CA SER A 221 -1.76 15.63 1.90
C SER A 221 -0.37 15.36 2.47
N ASP A 222 0.00 14.10 2.73
CA ASP A 222 1.28 13.72 3.35
C ASP A 222 2.49 13.77 2.38
N GLU A 223 2.38 14.56 1.33
CA GLU A 223 3.56 15.30 0.92
C GLU A 223 3.75 16.42 1.97
N PRO A 224 4.76 16.33 2.85
CA PRO A 224 5.05 17.46 3.73
C PRO A 224 5.16 18.70 2.86
N ALA A 225 4.48 19.77 3.26
CA ALA A 225 4.52 21.02 2.52
C ALA A 225 6.00 21.35 2.27
N LYS A 226 6.40 21.36 1.01
CA LYS A 226 7.78 21.72 0.64
C LYS A 226 8.03 23.11 1.19
N THR A 227 9.03 23.24 2.03
CA THR A 227 9.44 24.54 2.59
C THR A 227 9.91 25.49 1.48
N PHE A 228 10.33 24.91 0.34
CA PHE A 228 10.76 25.63 -0.85
C PHE A 228 9.99 25.14 -2.07
N GLN A 229 9.52 26.08 -2.90
CA GLN A 229 8.92 25.74 -4.18
C GLN A 229 10.03 25.28 -5.13
N THR A 230 9.81 24.13 -5.76
CA THR A 230 10.69 23.62 -6.81
C THR A 230 10.40 24.41 -8.10
N ASP A 231 11.43 24.80 -8.83
CA ASP A 231 11.27 25.36 -10.16
C ASP A 231 10.46 24.39 -11.04
N PRO A 232 9.44 24.83 -11.79
CA PRO A 232 8.62 23.97 -12.63
C PRO A 232 9.40 23.30 -13.77
N THR A 233 10.64 23.73 -14.04
CA THR A 233 11.51 23.10 -15.03
C THR A 233 12.28 21.90 -14.50
N ILE A 234 12.32 21.69 -13.18
CA ILE A 234 13.01 20.57 -12.53
C ILE A 234 12.06 19.39 -12.36
N THR A 235 12.50 18.21 -12.78
CA THR A 235 11.78 16.97 -12.50
C THR A 235 12.21 16.42 -11.15
N VAL A 236 11.25 16.24 -10.24
CA VAL A 236 11.49 15.60 -8.93
C VAL A 236 11.01 14.16 -8.99
N ARG A 237 11.91 13.21 -8.67
CA ARG A 237 11.62 11.78 -8.66
C ARG A 237 11.90 11.22 -7.26
N LYS A 238 10.93 10.56 -6.64
CA LYS A 238 11.17 9.79 -5.40
C LYS A 238 11.97 8.55 -5.73
N VAL A 239 13.03 8.32 -4.97
CA VAL A 239 13.88 7.14 -5.09
C VAL A 239 13.96 6.41 -3.75
N PHE A 240 13.96 5.09 -3.83
CA PHE A 240 14.03 4.21 -2.68
C PHE A 240 15.23 3.31 -2.81
N TYR A 241 16.00 3.18 -1.74
CA TYR A 241 17.18 2.32 -1.70
C TYR A 241 17.39 1.76 -0.30
N LYS A 242 18.03 0.61 -0.21
CA LYS A 242 18.39 -0.01 1.05
C LYS A 242 19.77 0.43 1.48
N ASN A 243 19.90 0.80 2.76
CA ASN A 243 21.23 1.03 3.35
C ASN A 243 21.92 -0.30 3.70
N ARG A 244 23.15 -0.23 4.23
CA ARG A 244 23.92 -1.42 4.62
C ARG A 244 23.28 -2.26 5.74
N TYR A 245 22.26 -1.76 6.41
CA TYR A 245 21.50 -2.46 7.46
C TYR A 245 20.16 -2.98 6.97
N ASP A 246 19.95 -3.04 5.66
CA ASP A 246 18.70 -3.46 5.00
C ASP A 246 17.49 -2.56 5.34
N ILE A 247 17.74 -1.33 5.80
CA ILE A 247 16.70 -0.34 6.07
C ILE A 247 16.38 0.39 4.77
N MET A 248 15.09 0.40 4.39
CA MET A 248 14.60 1.15 3.23
C MET A 248 14.66 2.64 3.51
N LEU A 249 15.36 3.37 2.68
CA LEU A 249 15.45 4.83 2.70
C LEU A 249 14.69 5.42 1.52
N CYS A 250 14.07 6.59 1.75
CA CYS A 250 13.42 7.37 0.72
C CYS A 250 14.18 8.68 0.53
N ALA A 251 14.49 9.02 -0.70
CA ALA A 251 15.08 10.30 -1.07
C ALA A 251 14.31 10.95 -2.23
N GLU A 252 14.49 12.25 -2.41
CA GLU A 252 14.07 12.95 -3.62
C GLU A 252 15.29 13.19 -4.50
N MET A 253 15.18 12.83 -5.76
CA MET A 253 16.16 13.08 -6.80
C MET A 253 15.65 14.21 -7.69
N TYR A 254 16.38 15.30 -7.72
CA TYR A 254 16.09 16.47 -8.54
C TYR A 254 16.89 16.38 -9.83
N LEU A 255 16.20 16.41 -10.96
CA LEU A 255 16.78 16.21 -12.28
C LEU A 255 16.59 17.49 -13.12
N PRO A 256 17.62 17.97 -13.79
CA PRO A 256 17.48 19.12 -14.71
C PRO A 256 16.52 18.80 -15.85
N LYS A 257 16.00 19.82 -16.52
CA LYS A 257 15.03 19.71 -17.60
C LYS A 257 15.52 18.84 -18.75
N ASP A 258 16.81 18.88 -19.02
CA ASP A 258 17.48 18.21 -20.14
C ASP A 258 18.20 16.92 -19.70
N PHE A 259 17.81 16.36 -18.55
CA PHE A 259 18.44 15.15 -18.01
C PHE A 259 18.36 14.00 -19.01
N ASN A 260 19.53 13.45 -19.33
CA ASN A 260 19.68 12.31 -20.25
C ASN A 260 20.34 11.15 -19.50
N GLU A 261 19.64 10.07 -19.32
CA GLU A 261 20.11 8.86 -18.60
C GLU A 261 21.38 8.22 -19.25
N ALA A 262 21.69 8.54 -20.49
CA ALA A 262 22.89 8.07 -21.19
C ALA A 262 24.15 8.92 -20.91
N GLN A 263 24.03 10.03 -20.17
CA GLN A 263 25.13 10.92 -19.82
C GLN A 263 25.52 10.78 -18.35
N HIS A 264 26.77 11.14 -18.04
CA HIS A 264 27.25 11.21 -16.66
C HIS A 264 27.13 12.64 -16.15
N TYR A 265 26.52 12.79 -14.98
CA TYR A 265 26.34 14.07 -14.31
C TYR A 265 27.06 14.07 -12.96
N ALA A 266 27.51 15.23 -12.52
CA ALA A 266 27.88 15.42 -11.14
C ALA A 266 26.65 15.25 -10.24
N ALA A 267 26.78 14.52 -9.14
CA ALA A 267 25.68 14.30 -8.21
C ALA A 267 26.01 14.91 -6.85
N LEU A 268 25.08 15.73 -6.32
CA LEU A 268 25.14 16.27 -4.96
C LEU A 268 24.19 15.47 -4.07
N ILE A 269 24.71 14.84 -3.02
CA ILE A 269 23.92 14.12 -2.03
C ILE A 269 23.79 14.99 -0.78
N ILE A 270 22.55 15.36 -0.44
CA ILE A 270 22.24 16.20 0.72
C ILE A 270 21.50 15.35 1.75
N GLY A 271 22.08 15.25 2.95
CA GLY A 271 21.43 14.66 4.12
C GLY A 271 20.86 15.73 5.03
N HIS A 272 19.66 15.52 5.56
CA HIS A 272 19.08 16.42 6.56
C HIS A 272 19.68 16.16 7.95
N PRO A 273 19.75 17.17 8.87
CA PRO A 273 20.20 16.98 10.23
C PRO A 273 19.19 16.15 11.04
N PHE A 274 19.64 15.62 12.19
CA PHE A 274 18.78 14.89 13.10
C PHE A 274 17.58 15.77 13.54
N GLY A 275 16.38 15.23 13.41
CA GLY A 275 15.13 15.94 13.73
C GLY A 275 14.51 16.76 12.60
N ALA A 276 15.11 16.78 11.40
CA ALA A 276 14.52 17.36 10.21
C ALA A 276 14.13 16.29 9.18
N VAL A 277 13.26 16.65 8.23
CA VAL A 277 12.89 15.78 7.11
C VAL A 277 13.46 16.33 5.79
N LYS A 278 13.57 15.47 4.78
CA LYS A 278 14.18 15.78 3.48
C LYS A 278 13.56 17.01 2.78
N GLU A 279 12.29 17.27 3.04
CA GLU A 279 11.54 18.39 2.46
C GLU A 279 11.85 19.75 3.11
N GLN A 280 12.52 19.77 4.27
CA GLN A 280 12.79 20.99 5.04
C GLN A 280 14.17 21.59 4.78
N CYS A 281 15.21 20.80 4.63
CA CYS A 281 16.59 21.29 4.59
C CYS A 281 17.25 21.22 3.21
N SER A 282 16.90 20.23 2.40
CA SER A 282 17.55 20.00 1.10
C SER A 282 17.22 21.10 0.08
N GLY A 283 16.01 21.68 0.14
CA GLY A 283 15.57 22.73 -0.78
C GLY A 283 16.43 24.01 -0.70
N CYS A 284 16.91 24.36 0.48
CA CYS A 284 17.76 25.55 0.67
C CYS A 284 19.13 25.41 -0.03
N LEU A 285 19.75 24.23 0.07
CA LEU A 285 21.04 23.97 -0.57
C LEU A 285 20.92 23.81 -2.09
N LEU A 286 19.81 23.28 -2.58
CA LEU A 286 19.53 23.22 -4.01
C LEU A 286 19.35 24.60 -4.62
N TYR A 287 18.65 25.49 -3.93
CA TYR A 287 18.46 26.88 -4.35
C TYR A 287 19.77 27.69 -4.36
N THR A 288 20.66 27.46 -3.38
CA THR A 288 21.96 28.17 -3.31
C THR A 288 22.97 27.65 -4.33
N SER A 289 22.90 26.36 -4.74
CA SER A 289 23.77 25.84 -5.80
C SER A 289 23.36 26.34 -7.18
N ASP A 290 22.07 26.49 -7.44
CA ASP A 290 21.54 27.03 -8.71
C ASP A 290 21.88 28.52 -8.85
N ALA A 291 21.80 29.30 -7.75
CA ALA A 291 22.20 30.72 -7.75
C ALA A 291 23.72 30.95 -7.92
N ALA A 292 24.54 29.91 -7.76
CA ALA A 292 25.99 30.00 -7.98
C ALA A 292 26.39 29.82 -9.45
N ASP A 293 25.59 29.07 -10.23
CA ASP A 293 25.81 28.86 -11.66
C ASP A 293 25.44 30.09 -12.52
N ASP A 294 24.52 30.94 -12.03
CA ASP A 294 24.14 32.20 -12.72
C ASP A 294 25.18 33.34 -12.61
N LYS A 295 26.34 33.08 -11.96
CA LYS A 295 27.39 34.07 -11.73
C LYS A 295 28.78 33.65 -12.25
N ALA A 296 28.87 32.59 -13.07
CA ALA A 296 30.12 32.15 -13.66
C ALA A 296 30.23 32.56 -15.15
#